data_4d2670a24f1ca7e96db7c0a9ecb8f848
#
_entry.id   4d2670a24f1ca7e96db7c0a9ecb8f848
#
_cell.length_a   1.000
_cell.length_b   1.000
_cell.length_c   1.000
_cell.angle_alpha   90.00
_cell.angle_beta   90.00
_cell.angle_gamma   90.00
#
_symmetry.space_group_name_H-M   'P 1'
#
loop_
_entity.id
_entity.type
_entity.pdbx_description
1 polymer ?
#
loop_
_entity_poly.entity_id
_entity_poly.type
_entity_poly.pdbx_seq_one_letter_code
_entity_poly.pdbx_strand_id
1 'polypeptide(L)'
;DAGGYNSEAMWGPLGSQDWIDHDPKLGIENLKGKTVYVSSGSGKDDFGNPESVAKGPAVPAGVGLEVISRMSTQTFERYAKGAGVPIITRYRPSGVHSWEYWQFEMTQAWPFIADALNIPEGDRGAQCNPIGAISEATKSGVIGNCVNNEYDVAGGRGKAQEFAKGAAFWSPETGAQGLF
;
A
#
# COMPACT_ATOMS: atom_id res chain seq x y z
N ASP A 1 16.23 19.75 -9.48
CA ASP A 1 15.09 19.84 -10.42
C ASP A 1 14.85 18.47 -11.09
N ALA A 2 13.99 17.66 -10.49
CA ALA A 2 13.54 16.43 -11.13
C ALA A 2 12.55 16.81 -12.26
N GLY A 3 13.04 16.89 -13.50
CA GLY A 3 12.18 17.03 -14.68
C GLY A 3 11.70 18.45 -15.00
N GLY A 4 12.38 19.49 -14.55
CA GLY A 4 12.01 20.89 -14.89
C GLY A 4 10.79 21.42 -14.13
N TYR A 5 10.35 20.74 -13.05
CA TYR A 5 9.27 21.22 -12.21
C TYR A 5 9.73 22.42 -11.37
N ASN A 6 8.98 23.51 -11.48
CA ASN A 6 9.17 24.69 -10.64
C ASN A 6 8.12 24.74 -9.54
N SER A 7 8.49 24.35 -8.33
CA SER A 7 7.58 24.35 -7.17
C SER A 7 7.10 25.76 -6.78
N GLU A 8 7.89 26.80 -7.06
CA GLU A 8 7.49 28.20 -6.82
C GLU A 8 6.36 28.65 -7.73
N ALA A 9 6.18 28.02 -8.89
CA ALA A 9 5.02 28.29 -9.74
C ALA A 9 3.69 27.82 -9.12
N MET A 10 3.74 26.89 -8.16
CA MET A 10 2.56 26.37 -7.45
C MET A 10 2.30 27.15 -6.16
N TRP A 11 3.32 27.38 -5.34
CA TRP A 11 3.20 27.87 -3.96
C TRP A 11 3.83 29.24 -3.74
N GLY A 12 4.30 29.93 -4.79
CA GLY A 12 5.06 31.16 -4.68
C GLY A 12 6.51 30.94 -4.17
N PRO A 13 7.19 32.01 -3.79
CA PRO A 13 8.57 31.92 -3.27
C PRO A 13 8.69 30.96 -2.10
N LEU A 14 9.79 30.22 -2.04
CA LEU A 14 10.05 29.26 -0.97
C LEU A 14 9.93 29.91 0.41
N GLY A 15 9.13 29.32 1.28
CA GLY A 15 8.85 29.83 2.63
C GLY A 15 7.76 30.90 2.70
N SER A 16 7.04 31.17 1.59
CA SER A 16 5.84 32.00 1.61
C SER A 16 4.72 31.37 2.47
N GLN A 17 3.66 32.14 2.76
CA GLN A 17 2.54 31.64 3.55
C GLN A 17 1.88 30.42 2.90
N ASP A 18 1.77 30.40 1.57
CA ASP A 18 1.22 29.25 0.84
C ASP A 18 2.01 27.96 1.06
N TRP A 19 3.35 28.05 1.13
CA TRP A 19 4.21 26.90 1.48
C TRP A 19 3.93 26.39 2.89
N ILE A 20 3.75 27.31 3.85
CA ILE A 20 3.47 26.99 5.25
C ILE A 20 2.11 26.32 5.38
N ASP A 21 1.09 26.88 4.74
CA ASP A 21 -0.29 26.42 4.83
C ASP A 21 -0.51 25.05 4.16
N HIS A 22 0.34 24.70 3.18
CA HIS A 22 0.24 23.45 2.44
C HIS A 22 1.30 22.40 2.84
N ASP A 23 2.19 22.70 3.79
CA ASP A 23 3.11 21.70 4.32
C ASP A 23 2.42 20.84 5.39
N PRO A 24 2.15 19.54 5.13
CA PRO A 24 1.45 18.68 6.07
C PRO A 24 2.21 18.48 7.39
N LYS A 25 3.52 18.74 7.43
CA LYS A 25 4.30 18.67 8.68
C LYS A 25 4.00 19.85 9.59
N LEU A 26 3.78 21.04 9.02
CA LEU A 26 3.43 22.23 9.77
C LEU A 26 1.97 22.22 10.21
N GLY A 27 1.09 21.60 9.42
CA GLY A 27 -0.32 21.41 9.75
C GLY A 27 -0.63 20.16 10.59
N ILE A 28 0.37 19.48 11.16
CA ILE A 28 0.24 18.16 11.78
C ILE A 28 -0.78 18.13 12.93
N GLU A 29 -0.93 19.22 13.68
CA GLU A 29 -1.88 19.33 14.79
C GLU A 29 -3.34 19.15 14.35
N ASN A 30 -3.67 19.44 13.08
CA ASN A 30 -5.00 19.27 12.50
C ASN A 30 -5.38 17.79 12.31
N LEU A 31 -4.43 16.89 12.49
CA LEU A 31 -4.63 15.43 12.38
C LEU A 31 -4.96 14.78 13.73
N LYS A 32 -4.90 15.53 14.83
CA LYS A 32 -5.31 15.02 16.15
C LYS A 32 -6.76 14.51 16.11
N GLY A 33 -6.98 13.33 16.65
CA GLY A 33 -8.30 12.67 16.66
C GLY A 33 -8.72 12.05 15.32
N LYS A 34 -7.84 12.04 14.32
CA LYS A 34 -8.07 11.36 13.03
C LYS A 34 -7.26 10.08 12.93
N THR A 35 -7.75 9.12 12.16
CA THR A 35 -6.97 7.94 11.78
C THR A 35 -6.02 8.34 10.65
N VAL A 36 -4.72 8.18 10.89
CA VAL A 36 -3.67 8.48 9.91
C VAL A 36 -2.96 7.19 9.56
N TYR A 37 -3.05 6.79 8.30
CA TYR A 37 -2.34 5.64 7.76
C TYR A 37 -1.36 6.11 6.68
N VAL A 38 -0.11 5.68 6.78
CA VAL A 38 0.90 5.96 5.77
C VAL A 38 1.69 4.70 5.44
N SER A 39 2.01 4.53 4.18
CA SER A 39 2.83 3.42 3.69
C SER A 39 3.84 3.89 2.67
N SER A 40 4.91 3.16 2.51
CA SER A 40 5.83 3.29 1.39
C SER A 40 6.62 2.02 1.17
N GLY A 41 6.99 1.78 -0.08
CA GLY A 41 7.88 0.71 -0.50
C GLY A 41 9.34 1.01 -0.20
N SER A 42 10.23 0.14 -0.66
CA SER A 42 11.69 0.27 -0.50
C SER A 42 12.42 0.72 -1.76
N GLY A 43 11.72 0.83 -2.89
CA GLY A 43 12.30 0.99 -4.21
C GLY A 43 12.71 -0.34 -4.88
N LYS A 44 12.43 -1.49 -4.27
CA LYS A 44 12.63 -2.80 -4.89
C LYS A 44 11.37 -3.24 -5.60
N ASP A 45 11.50 -3.66 -6.86
CA ASP A 45 10.39 -4.16 -7.67
C ASP A 45 10.32 -5.69 -7.61
N ASP A 46 10.09 -6.23 -6.43
CA ASP A 46 10.01 -7.66 -6.18
C ASP A 46 8.81 -8.06 -5.31
N PHE A 47 8.09 -7.11 -4.75
CA PHE A 47 6.99 -7.29 -3.81
C PHE A 47 7.24 -8.38 -2.73
N GLY A 48 8.51 -8.57 -2.34
CA GLY A 48 8.96 -9.61 -1.41
C GLY A 48 9.00 -11.02 -2.02
N ASN A 49 8.53 -11.20 -3.24
CA ASN A 49 8.60 -12.46 -3.99
C ASN A 49 8.71 -12.17 -5.48
N PRO A 50 9.90 -12.39 -6.09
CA PRO A 50 10.14 -12.09 -7.51
C PRO A 50 9.25 -12.87 -8.48
N GLU A 51 8.61 -13.96 -8.04
CA GLU A 51 7.72 -14.77 -8.87
C GLU A 51 6.25 -14.35 -8.79
N SER A 52 5.89 -13.53 -7.80
CA SER A 52 4.50 -13.20 -7.49
C SER A 52 3.96 -11.93 -8.15
N VAL A 53 4.81 -11.10 -8.71
CA VAL A 53 4.39 -9.85 -9.34
C VAL A 53 4.49 -9.97 -10.85
N ALA A 54 3.42 -9.60 -11.55
CA ALA A 54 3.50 -9.38 -12.99
C ALA A 54 4.53 -8.26 -13.24
N LYS A 55 5.70 -8.67 -13.70
CA LYS A 55 6.82 -7.76 -13.94
C LYS A 55 6.55 -6.92 -15.17
N GLY A 56 5.95 -5.76 -14.95
CA GLY A 56 6.21 -4.66 -15.87
C GLY A 56 7.66 -4.21 -15.73
N PRO A 57 8.27 -3.63 -16.75
CA PRO A 57 9.62 -3.09 -16.61
C PRO A 57 9.62 -2.08 -15.47
N ALA A 58 10.43 -2.31 -14.42
CA ALA A 58 10.66 -1.32 -13.39
C ALA A 58 11.14 -0.05 -14.07
N VAL A 59 10.35 1.01 -13.99
CA VAL A 59 10.79 2.31 -14.51
C VAL A 59 11.84 2.81 -13.51
N PRO A 60 13.09 3.03 -13.91
CA PRO A 60 14.16 3.48 -13.00
C PRO A 60 13.76 4.71 -12.19
N ALA A 61 12.94 5.60 -12.76
CA ALA A 61 12.35 6.74 -12.06
C ALA A 61 11.43 6.34 -10.90
N GLY A 62 10.68 5.24 -11.01
CA GLY A 62 9.80 4.75 -9.95
C GLY A 62 10.56 4.23 -8.73
N VAL A 63 11.74 3.67 -8.92
CA VAL A 63 12.64 3.25 -7.82
C VAL A 63 13.10 4.47 -7.02
N GLY A 64 13.65 5.48 -7.68
CA GLY A 64 14.14 6.69 -7.03
C GLY A 64 13.03 7.48 -6.33
N LEU A 65 11.88 7.62 -6.98
CA LEU A 65 10.72 8.30 -6.41
C LEU A 65 10.23 7.60 -5.14
N GLU A 66 10.17 6.27 -5.10
CA GLU A 66 9.71 5.55 -3.92
C GLU A 66 10.68 5.70 -2.75
N VAL A 67 11.99 5.71 -2.99
CA VAL A 67 12.99 5.98 -1.95
C VAL A 67 12.80 7.38 -1.36
N ILE A 68 12.62 8.41 -2.19
CA ILE A 68 12.36 9.78 -1.74
C ILE A 68 11.04 9.86 -0.98
N SER A 69 9.98 9.24 -1.48
CA SER A 69 8.68 9.16 -0.82
C SER A 69 8.77 8.52 0.55
N ARG A 70 9.56 7.45 0.70
CA ARG A 70 9.82 6.80 1.98
C ARG A 70 10.51 7.73 2.97
N MET A 71 11.54 8.45 2.54
CA MET A 71 12.24 9.43 3.38
C MET A 71 11.30 10.55 3.84
N SER A 72 10.46 11.05 2.95
CA SER A 72 9.44 12.05 3.26
C SER A 72 8.42 11.51 4.26
N THR A 73 7.91 10.29 4.04
CA THR A 73 6.97 9.62 4.95
C THR A 73 7.56 9.40 6.34
N GLN A 74 8.83 9.00 6.44
CA GLN A 74 9.54 8.85 7.71
C GLN A 74 9.73 10.20 8.43
N THR A 75 9.91 11.27 7.68
CA THR A 75 9.97 12.62 8.24
C THR A 75 8.61 13.03 8.79
N PHE A 76 7.54 12.85 8.02
CA PHE A 76 6.17 13.10 8.46
C PHE A 76 5.82 12.30 9.72
N GLU A 77 6.16 11.01 9.78
CA GLU A 77 5.96 10.18 10.98
C GLU A 77 6.61 10.76 12.22
N ARG A 78 7.86 11.27 12.09
CA ARG A 78 8.54 11.90 13.24
C ARG A 78 7.80 13.14 13.76
N TYR A 79 7.30 13.97 12.84
CA TYR A 79 6.48 15.13 13.21
C TYR A 79 5.17 14.71 13.87
N ALA A 80 4.47 13.72 13.33
CA ALA A 80 3.23 13.20 13.88
C ALA A 80 3.44 12.65 15.31
N LYS A 81 4.46 11.84 15.51
CA LYS A 81 4.81 11.32 16.84
C LYS A 81 5.18 12.44 17.83
N GLY A 82 5.95 13.43 17.39
CA GLY A 82 6.32 14.58 18.20
C GLY A 82 5.10 15.43 18.62
N ALA A 83 4.10 15.51 17.79
CA ALA A 83 2.84 16.22 18.06
C ALA A 83 1.79 15.37 18.82
N GLY A 84 2.10 14.09 19.12
CA GLY A 84 1.15 13.18 19.76
C GLY A 84 0.00 12.75 18.85
N VAL A 85 0.18 12.79 17.53
CA VAL A 85 -0.80 12.30 16.54
C VAL A 85 -0.62 10.79 16.37
N PRO A 86 -1.65 9.97 16.62
CA PRO A 86 -1.60 8.55 16.35
C PRO A 86 -1.40 8.29 14.85
N ILE A 87 -0.38 7.52 14.49
CA ILE A 87 -0.05 7.22 13.10
C ILE A 87 0.23 5.72 12.92
N ILE A 88 -0.39 5.13 11.92
CA ILE A 88 -0.18 3.74 11.51
C ILE A 88 0.80 3.79 10.34
N THR A 89 1.98 3.22 10.52
CA THR A 89 3.03 3.21 9.50
C THR A 89 3.26 1.79 8.97
N ARG A 90 3.44 1.68 7.66
CA ARG A 90 3.77 0.43 6.95
C ARG A 90 4.92 0.67 5.98
N TYR A 91 6.12 0.32 6.41
CA TYR A 91 7.32 0.37 5.56
C TYR A 91 7.59 -1.01 5.01
N ARG A 92 7.31 -1.19 3.72
CA ARG A 92 7.46 -2.49 3.07
C ARG A 92 8.93 -2.78 2.72
N PRO A 93 9.35 -4.05 2.73
CA PRO A 93 10.70 -4.43 2.31
C PRO A 93 10.90 -4.30 0.80
N SER A 94 9.82 -4.21 0.03
CA SER A 94 9.78 -4.03 -1.42
C SER A 94 8.72 -3.03 -1.85
N GLY A 95 8.58 -2.80 -3.13
CA GLY A 95 7.62 -1.87 -3.73
C GLY A 95 8.29 -0.65 -4.34
N VAL A 96 7.84 -0.30 -5.55
CA VAL A 96 8.23 0.89 -6.30
C VAL A 96 7.05 1.84 -6.43
N HIS A 97 7.29 3.04 -6.95
CA HIS A 97 6.25 4.05 -7.17
C HIS A 97 5.38 3.65 -8.37
N SER A 98 4.43 2.73 -8.15
CA SER A 98 3.53 2.21 -9.16
C SER A 98 2.15 1.86 -8.60
N TRP A 99 1.16 1.83 -9.49
CA TRP A 99 -0.23 1.58 -9.14
C TRP A 99 -0.47 0.21 -8.51
N GLU A 100 0.26 -0.81 -8.91
CA GLU A 100 0.12 -2.17 -8.42
C GLU A 100 0.41 -2.24 -6.92
N TYR A 101 1.47 -1.56 -6.48
CA TYR A 101 1.81 -1.48 -5.06
C TYR A 101 0.82 -0.64 -4.27
N TRP A 102 0.29 0.45 -4.85
CA TRP A 102 -0.71 1.28 -4.18
C TRP A 102 -2.07 0.58 -4.06
N GLN A 103 -2.47 -0.20 -5.06
CA GLN A 103 -3.67 -1.04 -4.96
C GLN A 103 -3.54 -2.05 -3.84
N PHE A 104 -2.38 -2.70 -3.71
CA PHE A 104 -2.11 -3.56 -2.57
C PHE A 104 -2.20 -2.80 -1.24
N GLU A 105 -1.55 -1.64 -1.12
CA GLU A 105 -1.58 -0.85 0.12
C GLU A 105 -2.99 -0.35 0.45
N MET A 106 -3.82 -0.05 -0.53
CA MET A 106 -5.22 0.29 -0.30
C MET A 106 -5.97 -0.86 0.36
N THR A 107 -5.77 -2.10 -0.08
CA THR A 107 -6.40 -3.26 0.58
C THR A 107 -5.92 -3.43 2.02
N GLN A 108 -4.65 -3.14 2.29
CA GLN A 108 -4.07 -3.20 3.64
C GLN A 108 -4.56 -2.04 4.54
N ALA A 109 -4.81 -0.87 3.97
CA ALA A 109 -5.33 0.30 4.69
C ALA A 109 -6.84 0.20 4.96
N TRP A 110 -7.58 -0.55 4.15
CA TRP A 110 -9.04 -0.59 4.17
C TRP A 110 -9.66 -0.89 5.53
N PRO A 111 -9.18 -1.85 6.35
CA PRO A 111 -9.75 -2.08 7.67
C PRO A 111 -9.73 -0.83 8.56
N PHE A 112 -8.62 -0.07 8.54
CA PHE A 112 -8.48 1.16 9.30
C PHE A 112 -9.39 2.28 8.78
N ILE A 113 -9.54 2.36 7.45
CA ILE A 113 -10.46 3.31 6.80
C ILE A 113 -11.90 2.98 7.16
N ALA A 114 -12.28 1.70 7.07
CA ALA A 114 -13.61 1.23 7.40
C ALA A 114 -13.97 1.48 8.87
N ASP A 115 -13.02 1.24 9.79
CA ASP A 115 -13.19 1.56 11.20
C ASP A 115 -13.40 3.06 11.42
N ALA A 116 -12.59 3.91 10.80
CA ALA A 116 -12.69 5.35 10.90
C ALA A 116 -14.02 5.91 10.35
N LEU A 117 -14.59 5.24 9.36
CA LEU A 117 -15.88 5.57 8.75
C LEU A 117 -17.07 4.88 9.45
N ASN A 118 -16.81 4.08 10.50
CA ASN A 118 -17.82 3.27 11.21
C ASN A 118 -18.61 2.34 10.29
N ILE A 119 -17.97 1.78 9.27
CA ILE A 119 -18.59 0.81 8.37
C ILE A 119 -18.74 -0.52 9.12
N PRO A 120 -19.97 -1.08 9.25
CA PRO A 120 -20.18 -2.39 9.86
C PRO A 120 -19.34 -3.47 9.17
N GLU A 121 -18.83 -4.43 9.93
CA GLU A 121 -17.94 -5.48 9.40
C GLU A 121 -18.57 -6.23 8.21
N GLY A 122 -19.86 -6.55 8.29
CA GLY A 122 -20.60 -7.22 7.22
C GLY A 122 -20.75 -6.41 5.92
N ASP A 123 -20.57 -5.10 5.98
CA ASP A 123 -20.72 -4.19 4.83
C ASP A 123 -19.36 -3.81 4.18
N ARG A 124 -18.24 -4.28 4.76
CA ARG A 124 -16.89 -3.89 4.28
C ARG A 124 -16.49 -4.57 2.97
N GLY A 125 -17.20 -5.62 2.58
CA GLY A 125 -16.86 -6.43 1.41
C GLY A 125 -15.57 -7.23 1.58
N ALA A 126 -15.27 -8.06 0.60
CA ALA A 126 -14.00 -8.78 0.53
C ALA A 126 -12.91 -7.88 -0.07
N GLN A 127 -11.79 -7.79 0.58
CA GLN A 127 -10.64 -7.02 0.11
C GLN A 127 -9.71 -7.95 -0.69
N CYS A 128 -10.09 -8.22 -1.94
CA CYS A 128 -9.30 -9.06 -2.83
C CYS A 128 -7.96 -8.40 -3.12
N ASN A 129 -6.86 -9.06 -2.76
CA ASN A 129 -5.55 -8.57 -3.12
C ASN A 129 -5.43 -8.54 -4.66
N PRO A 130 -5.24 -7.37 -5.30
CA PRO A 130 -5.22 -7.27 -6.76
C PRO A 130 -3.90 -7.72 -7.39
N ILE A 131 -2.89 -7.99 -6.57
CA ILE A 131 -1.55 -8.38 -7.00
C ILE A 131 -1.03 -9.51 -6.11
N GLY A 132 -0.06 -10.24 -6.62
CA GLY A 132 0.54 -11.37 -5.93
C GLY A 132 0.26 -12.70 -6.63
N ALA A 133 0.88 -13.75 -6.12
CA ALA A 133 0.83 -15.07 -6.76
C ALA A 133 -0.59 -15.65 -6.85
N ILE A 134 -1.40 -15.49 -5.81
CA ILE A 134 -2.80 -15.97 -5.81
C ILE A 134 -3.63 -15.18 -6.82
N SER A 135 -3.51 -13.86 -6.84
CA SER A 135 -4.22 -13.01 -7.80
C SER A 135 -3.87 -13.39 -9.24
N GLU A 136 -2.59 -13.56 -9.54
CA GLU A 136 -2.14 -13.96 -10.88
C GLU A 136 -2.64 -15.34 -11.28
N ALA A 137 -2.60 -16.32 -10.35
CA ALA A 137 -3.07 -17.69 -10.61
C ALA A 137 -4.59 -17.76 -10.82
N THR A 138 -5.35 -16.83 -10.25
CA THR A 138 -6.81 -16.81 -10.30
C THR A 138 -7.41 -15.81 -11.29
N LYS A 139 -6.58 -15.08 -12.02
CA LYS A 139 -7.01 -14.01 -12.96
C LYS A 139 -7.93 -14.48 -14.09
N SER A 140 -7.93 -15.77 -14.41
CA SER A 140 -8.86 -16.35 -15.39
C SER A 140 -10.34 -16.22 -14.97
N GLY A 141 -10.60 -15.99 -13.68
CA GLY A 141 -11.94 -15.87 -13.11
C GLY A 141 -12.71 -17.18 -12.99
N VAL A 142 -12.13 -18.33 -13.36
CA VAL A 142 -12.80 -19.65 -13.30
C VAL A 142 -13.20 -20.00 -11.88
N ILE A 143 -12.36 -19.68 -10.89
CA ILE A 143 -12.61 -19.88 -9.46
C ILE A 143 -13.67 -18.93 -8.87
N GLY A 144 -14.10 -17.94 -9.64
CA GLY A 144 -15.05 -16.91 -9.22
C GLY A 144 -14.39 -15.75 -8.48
N ASN A 145 -15.22 -14.84 -7.95
CA ASN A 145 -14.72 -13.71 -7.16
C ASN A 145 -14.22 -14.17 -5.80
N CYS A 146 -13.22 -13.47 -5.24
CA CYS A 146 -12.78 -13.73 -3.88
C CYS A 146 -13.89 -13.39 -2.87
N VAL A 147 -13.94 -14.12 -1.77
CA VAL A 147 -14.95 -13.95 -0.72
C VAL A 147 -14.36 -13.52 0.62
N ASN A 148 -13.04 -13.53 0.73
CA ASN A 148 -12.31 -13.03 1.89
C ASN A 148 -10.96 -12.45 1.49
N ASN A 149 -10.28 -11.85 2.46
CA ASN A 149 -8.90 -11.39 2.29
C ASN A 149 -7.94 -12.58 2.28
N GLU A 150 -6.80 -12.39 1.62
CA GLU A 150 -5.69 -13.33 1.71
C GLU A 150 -5.20 -13.42 3.16
N TYR A 151 -4.99 -14.62 3.68
CA TYR A 151 -4.58 -14.86 5.06
C TYR A 151 -3.44 -15.88 5.16
N ASP A 152 -2.71 -15.81 6.27
CA ASP A 152 -1.60 -16.71 6.54
C ASP A 152 -2.08 -18.10 6.91
N VAL A 153 -1.42 -19.12 6.35
CA VAL A 153 -1.61 -20.53 6.69
C VAL A 153 -0.28 -21.20 7.04
N ALA A 154 -0.35 -22.40 7.62
CA ALA A 154 0.82 -23.20 7.99
C ALA A 154 1.85 -22.43 8.86
N GLY A 155 1.37 -21.59 9.79
CA GLY A 155 2.22 -20.81 10.67
C GLY A 155 2.98 -19.70 9.95
N GLY A 156 2.40 -19.12 8.92
CA GLY A 156 2.98 -18.02 8.13
C GLY A 156 3.90 -18.48 7.00
N ARG A 157 3.98 -19.80 6.74
CA ARG A 157 4.77 -20.35 5.63
C ARG A 157 4.03 -20.39 4.30
N GLY A 158 2.74 -20.03 4.28
CA GLY A 158 1.91 -19.98 3.09
C GLY A 158 0.80 -18.98 3.25
N LYS A 159 0.08 -18.76 2.15
CA LYS A 159 -1.09 -17.91 2.04
C LYS A 159 -2.27 -18.70 1.52
N ALA A 160 -3.48 -18.31 1.91
CA ALA A 160 -4.71 -18.83 1.34
C ALA A 160 -5.70 -17.68 1.10
N GLN A 161 -6.58 -17.89 0.14
CA GLN A 161 -7.70 -17.01 -0.14
C GLN A 161 -8.87 -17.83 -0.65
N GLU A 162 -10.07 -17.56 -0.15
CA GLU A 162 -11.30 -18.23 -0.57
C GLU A 162 -11.95 -17.46 -1.71
N PHE A 163 -12.62 -18.22 -2.58
CA PHE A 163 -13.31 -17.73 -3.76
C PHE A 163 -14.71 -18.36 -3.83
N ALA A 164 -15.59 -17.80 -4.64
CA ALA A 164 -16.97 -18.25 -4.74
C ALA A 164 -17.11 -19.73 -5.16
N LYS A 165 -16.11 -20.31 -5.82
CA LYS A 165 -16.14 -21.70 -6.32
C LYS A 165 -14.99 -22.57 -5.82
N GLY A 166 -14.20 -22.09 -4.82
CA GLY A 166 -13.09 -22.85 -4.30
C GLY A 166 -12.12 -21.99 -3.47
N ALA A 167 -10.88 -22.41 -3.38
CA ALA A 167 -9.83 -21.68 -2.66
C ALA A 167 -8.53 -21.74 -3.43
N ALA A 168 -7.69 -20.73 -3.23
CA ALA A 168 -6.32 -20.72 -3.74
C ALA A 168 -5.34 -20.70 -2.58
N PHE A 169 -4.22 -21.42 -2.76
CA PHE A 169 -3.16 -21.54 -1.77
C PHE A 169 -1.83 -21.20 -2.43
N TRP A 170 -0.95 -20.60 -1.68
CA TRP A 170 0.41 -20.30 -2.11
C TRP A 170 1.42 -20.71 -1.04
N SER A 171 2.53 -21.26 -1.49
CA SER A 171 3.75 -21.40 -0.68
C SER A 171 4.99 -21.11 -1.53
N PRO A 172 6.14 -20.79 -0.90
CA PRO A 172 7.40 -20.61 -1.63
C PRO A 172 7.81 -21.83 -2.47
N GLU A 173 7.43 -23.03 -2.02
CA GLU A 173 7.82 -24.30 -2.65
C GLU A 173 6.94 -24.66 -3.84
N THR A 174 5.66 -24.33 -3.80
CA THR A 174 4.68 -24.79 -4.80
C THR A 174 4.15 -23.69 -5.72
N GLY A 175 4.43 -22.41 -5.37
CA GLY A 175 3.73 -21.29 -6.00
C GLY A 175 2.23 -21.28 -5.67
N ALA A 176 1.44 -20.53 -6.43
CA ALA A 176 -0.01 -20.45 -6.21
C ALA A 176 -0.75 -21.56 -6.97
N GLN A 177 -1.69 -22.20 -6.28
CA GLN A 177 -2.55 -23.28 -6.80
C GLN A 177 -4.01 -22.97 -6.45
N GLY A 178 -4.90 -23.02 -7.43
CA GLY A 178 -6.34 -22.95 -7.22
C GLY A 178 -6.97 -24.35 -7.12
N LEU A 179 -7.84 -24.54 -6.17
CA LEU A 179 -8.65 -25.75 -6.00
C LEU A 179 -10.13 -25.39 -6.19
N PHE A 180 -10.81 -26.11 -7.08
CA PHE A 180 -12.21 -25.89 -7.44
C PHE A 180 -13.10 -26.98 -6.84
#